data_e4ca6bd9f36a27406155174813a25760
#
_entry.id   e4ca6bd9f36a27406155174813a25760
#
_cell.length_a   1.000
_cell.length_b   1.000
_cell.length_c   1.000
_cell.angle_alpha   90.00
_cell.angle_beta   90.00
_cell.angle_gamma   90.00
#
_symmetry.space_group_name_H-M   'P 1'
#
loop_
_entity.id
_entity.type
_entity.pdbx_description
1 polymer ?
#
loop_
_entity_poly.entity_id
_entity_poly.type
_entity_poly.pdbx_seq_one_letter_code
_entity_poly.pdbx_strand_id
1 'polypeptide(L)'
;ILDNSRVLALNCGMGAKPLKTPEAAAGNGRVTAHPGSALKALRNQRGWTLAEVSKRTGLPISTLSKIENERISLTYDKLALLSTSLSVDIAQLFAPPLGRVPGTVIGRRSYTPGGQGQVIETGNYGHIYPAADFLNKRFTPIIAELRARSLEEFGDFIRHPGEEYAFVLEGTVAFHTELYAPLIMRKGDSIYFDSGMGHAYLAAEAGPCRVLSICSGPESQLKEALERRGAGKRAPHGRQGD
;
A
#
# COMPACT_ATOMS: atom_id res chain seq x y z
N ILE A 1 -33.82 -15.08 -8.97
CA ILE A 1 -33.45 -16.52 -8.79
C ILE A 1 -32.78 -16.93 -10.10
N LEU A 2 -31.48 -16.81 -10.23
CA LEU A 2 -30.71 -17.37 -11.34
C LEU A 2 -29.72 -18.35 -10.75
N ASP A 3 -29.97 -19.60 -11.07
CA ASP A 3 -29.14 -20.77 -10.76
C ASP A 3 -27.82 -20.68 -11.53
N ASN A 4 -26.71 -20.64 -10.80
CA ASN A 4 -25.36 -20.41 -11.32
C ASN A 4 -24.56 -21.72 -11.48
N SER A 5 -25.22 -22.82 -11.86
CA SER A 5 -24.62 -24.17 -11.95
C SER A 5 -24.19 -24.59 -13.37
N ARG A 6 -23.83 -23.67 -14.28
CA ARG A 6 -23.24 -24.01 -15.59
C ARG A 6 -22.05 -23.15 -15.92
N VAL A 7 -20.90 -23.43 -15.28
CA VAL A 7 -19.59 -23.06 -15.83
C VAL A 7 -19.15 -24.20 -16.75
N LEU A 8 -19.07 -23.91 -18.04
CA LEU A 8 -18.61 -24.83 -19.08
C LEU A 8 -17.24 -25.41 -18.71
N ALA A 9 -17.19 -26.73 -18.56
CA ALA A 9 -15.96 -27.51 -18.59
C ALA A 9 -15.42 -27.54 -20.02
N LEU A 10 -14.40 -26.74 -20.33
CA LEU A 10 -13.53 -26.99 -21.47
C LEU A 10 -12.60 -28.15 -21.13
N ASN A 11 -12.98 -29.30 -21.63
CA ASN A 11 -12.25 -30.56 -21.51
C ASN A 11 -10.98 -30.48 -22.38
N CYS A 12 -9.83 -30.14 -21.78
CA CYS A 12 -8.54 -30.41 -22.37
C CYS A 12 -7.94 -31.58 -21.61
N GLY A 13 -7.99 -32.76 -22.23
CA GLY A 13 -7.55 -34.02 -21.66
C GLY A 13 -6.05 -34.03 -21.37
N MET A 14 -5.67 -33.73 -20.15
CA MET A 14 -4.43 -34.15 -19.50
C MET A 14 -4.77 -34.42 -18.04
N GLY A 15 -4.60 -35.68 -17.60
CA GLY A 15 -4.91 -36.14 -16.27
C GLY A 15 -4.10 -35.44 -15.18
N ALA A 16 -4.56 -34.29 -14.74
CA ALA A 16 -4.08 -33.66 -13.53
C ALA A 16 -4.84 -34.22 -12.33
N LYS A 17 -4.16 -34.92 -11.44
CA LYS A 17 -4.68 -35.25 -10.12
C LYS A 17 -5.21 -33.99 -9.45
N PRO A 18 -6.39 -34.03 -8.80
CA PRO A 18 -6.86 -32.88 -8.03
C PRO A 18 -5.86 -32.55 -6.95
N LEU A 19 -5.30 -31.34 -7.02
CA LEU A 19 -4.52 -30.74 -5.94
C LEU A 19 -5.41 -30.71 -4.71
N LYS A 20 -5.05 -31.45 -3.67
CA LYS A 20 -5.63 -31.29 -2.35
C LYS A 20 -5.40 -29.83 -1.92
N THR A 21 -6.48 -29.09 -1.78
CA THR A 21 -6.48 -27.79 -1.08
C THR A 21 -5.91 -28.05 0.32
N PRO A 22 -4.85 -27.35 0.75
CA PRO A 22 -4.44 -27.46 2.14
C PRO A 22 -5.61 -26.99 2.99
N GLU A 23 -6.04 -27.82 3.91
CA GLU A 23 -7.00 -27.49 4.96
C GLU A 23 -6.46 -26.25 5.66
N ALA A 24 -7.19 -25.14 5.57
CA ALA A 24 -6.84 -23.88 6.23
C ALA A 24 -6.89 -24.15 7.74
N ALA A 25 -5.72 -24.25 8.37
CA ALA A 25 -5.65 -24.16 9.82
C ALA A 25 -6.37 -22.86 10.23
N ALA A 26 -7.42 -22.99 11.04
CA ALA A 26 -8.22 -21.89 11.57
C ALA A 26 -7.43 -21.13 12.64
N GLY A 27 -6.34 -20.52 12.23
CA GLY A 27 -5.63 -19.48 12.97
C GLY A 27 -6.05 -18.14 12.38
N ASN A 28 -6.31 -17.18 13.25
CA ASN A 28 -6.60 -15.80 12.86
C ASN A 28 -5.42 -15.28 12.03
N GLY A 29 -5.50 -15.36 10.70
CA GLY A 29 -4.37 -15.18 9.78
C GLY A 29 -3.94 -13.70 9.58
N ARG A 30 -4.30 -12.85 10.56
CA ARG A 30 -3.75 -11.51 10.69
C ARG A 30 -2.39 -11.60 11.36
N VAL A 31 -1.34 -11.22 10.65
CA VAL A 31 0.03 -11.17 11.16
C VAL A 31 0.39 -9.71 11.40
N THR A 32 0.77 -9.38 12.63
CA THR A 32 1.26 -8.03 12.94
C THR A 32 2.54 -7.78 12.17
N ALA A 33 2.55 -6.74 11.34
CA ALA A 33 3.74 -6.32 10.64
C ALA A 33 4.67 -5.56 11.60
N HIS A 34 5.97 -5.81 11.47
CA HIS A 34 7.03 -5.14 12.22
C HIS A 34 7.92 -4.31 11.27
N PRO A 35 7.37 -3.27 10.63
CA PRO A 35 8.11 -2.51 9.62
C PRO A 35 9.32 -1.76 10.19
N GLY A 36 9.32 -1.48 11.49
CA GLY A 36 10.47 -0.88 12.17
C GLY A 36 11.68 -1.79 12.22
N SER A 37 11.49 -3.06 12.59
CA SER A 37 12.57 -4.04 12.59
C SER A 37 13.05 -4.38 11.17
N ALA A 38 12.16 -4.40 10.17
CA ALA A 38 12.53 -4.56 8.77
C ALA A 38 13.36 -3.37 8.26
N LEU A 39 12.98 -2.12 8.60
CA LEU A 39 13.75 -0.92 8.30
C LEU A 39 15.16 -0.99 8.90
N LYS A 40 15.28 -1.38 10.18
CA LYS A 40 16.56 -1.55 10.87
C LYS A 40 17.45 -2.59 10.19
N ALA A 41 16.89 -3.75 9.83
CA ALA A 41 17.62 -4.79 9.11
C ALA A 41 18.12 -4.29 7.75
N LEU A 42 17.26 -3.62 6.97
CA LEU A 42 17.61 -3.03 5.69
C LEU A 42 18.71 -1.98 5.82
N ARG A 43 18.60 -1.06 6.80
CA ARG A 43 19.60 -0.04 7.07
C ARG A 43 20.97 -0.67 7.38
N ASN A 44 20.98 -1.67 8.27
CA ASN A 44 22.22 -2.39 8.63
C ASN A 44 22.82 -3.13 7.44
N GLN A 45 21.97 -3.79 6.61
CA GLN A 45 22.43 -4.49 5.41
C GLN A 45 23.11 -3.54 4.40
N ARG A 46 22.64 -2.29 4.34
CA ARG A 46 23.22 -1.25 3.46
C ARG A 46 24.37 -0.47 4.12
N GLY A 47 24.74 -0.79 5.35
CA GLY A 47 25.78 -0.11 6.10
C GLY A 47 25.45 1.34 6.45
N TRP A 48 24.19 1.73 6.44
CA TRP A 48 23.78 3.11 6.70
C TRP A 48 23.66 3.40 8.20
N THR A 49 24.02 4.63 8.57
CA THR A 49 23.73 5.20 9.90
C THR A 49 22.30 5.76 9.94
N LEU A 50 21.76 5.96 11.15
CA LEU A 50 20.49 6.69 11.30
C LEU A 50 20.56 8.12 10.75
N ALA A 51 21.73 8.76 10.82
CA ALA A 51 21.95 10.09 10.25
C ALA A 51 21.83 10.09 8.72
N GLU A 52 22.35 9.08 8.05
CA GLU A 52 22.21 8.93 6.60
C GLU A 52 20.78 8.66 6.18
N VAL A 53 20.04 7.80 6.92
CA VAL A 53 18.62 7.59 6.66
C VAL A 53 17.82 8.87 6.90
N SER A 54 18.13 9.62 7.97
CA SER A 54 17.53 10.93 8.23
C SER A 54 17.74 11.92 7.07
N LYS A 55 18.98 12.01 6.56
CA LYS A 55 19.31 12.87 5.42
C LYS A 55 18.55 12.49 4.15
N ARG A 56 18.32 11.18 3.90
CA ARG A 56 17.61 10.68 2.71
C ARG A 56 16.10 10.88 2.79
N THR A 57 15.55 10.70 3.99
CA THR A 57 14.09 10.67 4.20
C THR A 57 13.52 11.99 4.70
N GLY A 58 14.35 12.88 5.24
CA GLY A 58 13.92 14.08 5.94
C GLY A 58 13.37 13.83 7.35
N LEU A 59 13.24 12.57 7.78
CA LEU A 59 12.74 12.23 9.11
C LEU A 59 13.81 12.48 10.18
N PRO A 60 13.46 13.08 11.34
CA PRO A 60 14.40 13.25 12.45
C PRO A 60 14.98 11.91 12.93
N ILE A 61 16.26 11.92 13.33
CA ILE A 61 16.95 10.73 13.87
C ILE A 61 16.17 10.11 15.05
N SER A 62 15.62 10.95 15.92
CA SER A 62 14.80 10.50 17.06
C SER A 62 13.53 9.76 16.62
N THR A 63 12.88 10.22 15.53
CA THR A 63 11.72 9.57 14.93
C THR A 63 12.12 8.22 14.34
N LEU A 64 13.20 8.16 13.55
CA LEU A 64 13.71 6.92 12.97
C LEU A 64 14.07 5.90 14.04
N SER A 65 14.74 6.33 15.14
CA SER A 65 15.05 5.47 16.27
C SER A 65 13.79 4.91 16.95
N LYS A 66 12.73 5.73 17.10
CA LYS A 66 11.44 5.25 17.64
C LYS A 66 10.77 4.24 16.69
N ILE A 67 10.84 4.47 15.38
CA ILE A 67 10.32 3.54 14.36
C ILE A 67 11.06 2.21 14.43
N GLU A 68 12.40 2.22 14.35
CA GLU A 68 13.23 1.01 14.37
C GLU A 68 13.10 0.17 15.65
N ASN A 69 12.72 0.79 16.76
CA ASN A 69 12.44 0.14 18.03
C ASN A 69 10.94 -0.06 18.30
N GLU A 70 10.10 0.11 17.29
CA GLU A 70 8.65 -0.12 17.30
C GLU A 70 7.90 0.65 18.40
N ARG A 71 8.45 1.80 18.80
CA ARG A 71 7.82 2.70 19.77
C ARG A 71 6.76 3.60 19.15
N ILE A 72 6.73 3.72 17.82
CA ILE A 72 5.69 4.38 17.04
C ILE A 72 5.38 3.54 15.81
N SER A 73 4.10 3.45 15.48
CA SER A 73 3.63 2.75 14.29
C SER A 73 3.88 3.58 13.03
N LEU A 74 4.07 2.88 11.91
CA LEU A 74 4.22 3.48 10.60
C LEU A 74 2.86 3.57 9.90
N THR A 75 2.43 4.79 9.63
CA THR A 75 1.30 5.06 8.74
C THR A 75 1.71 4.87 7.28
N TYR A 76 0.74 4.73 6.37
CA TYR A 76 1.05 4.48 4.95
C TYR A 76 1.90 5.59 4.32
N ASP A 77 1.64 6.86 4.65
CA ASP A 77 2.44 8.01 4.21
C ASP A 77 3.93 7.86 4.55
N LYS A 78 4.23 7.41 5.77
CA LYS A 78 5.62 7.14 6.21
C LYS A 78 6.22 5.93 5.51
N LEU A 79 5.42 4.87 5.27
CA LEU A 79 5.88 3.72 4.48
C LEU A 79 6.20 4.14 3.04
N ALA A 80 5.34 4.92 2.41
CA ALA A 80 5.56 5.46 1.06
C ALA A 80 6.79 6.37 0.99
N LEU A 81 6.95 7.26 1.98
CA LEU A 81 8.12 8.13 2.10
C LEU A 81 9.42 7.31 2.22
N LEU A 82 9.45 6.30 3.11
CA LEU A 82 10.61 5.44 3.29
C LEU A 82 10.92 4.63 2.02
N SER A 83 9.90 4.05 1.39
CA SER A 83 10.00 3.30 0.13
C SER A 83 10.65 4.15 -0.96
N THR A 84 10.14 5.36 -1.19
CA THR A 84 10.65 6.28 -2.21
C THR A 84 12.07 6.77 -1.89
N SER A 85 12.27 7.29 -0.66
CA SER A 85 13.54 7.93 -0.29
C SER A 85 14.71 6.96 -0.19
N LEU A 86 14.44 5.70 0.16
CA LEU A 86 15.45 4.67 0.29
C LEU A 86 15.56 3.77 -0.94
N SER A 87 14.72 3.99 -1.96
CA SER A 87 14.63 3.16 -3.16
C SER A 87 14.44 1.68 -2.83
N VAL A 88 13.44 1.40 -2.00
CA VAL A 88 13.06 0.04 -1.57
C VAL A 88 11.59 -0.20 -1.85
N ASP A 89 11.24 -1.44 -2.16
CA ASP A 89 9.83 -1.82 -2.27
C ASP A 89 9.18 -1.80 -0.89
N ILE A 90 7.96 -1.28 -0.81
CA ILE A 90 7.19 -1.22 0.44
C ILE A 90 6.98 -2.62 1.05
N ALA A 91 6.91 -3.67 0.20
CA ALA A 91 6.79 -5.06 0.66
C ALA A 91 8.03 -5.52 1.45
N GLN A 92 9.21 -4.93 1.21
CA GLN A 92 10.42 -5.24 1.99
C GLN A 92 10.35 -4.71 3.43
N LEU A 93 9.44 -3.77 3.70
CA LEU A 93 9.17 -3.26 5.05
C LEU A 93 8.18 -4.15 5.82
N PHE A 94 7.57 -5.13 5.18
CA PHE A 94 6.67 -6.09 5.83
C PHE A 94 7.32 -7.43 6.17
N ALA A 95 8.34 -7.82 5.40
CA ALA A 95 9.02 -9.10 5.59
C ALA A 95 10.54 -8.95 5.37
N PRO A 96 11.38 -9.77 6.04
CA PRO A 96 12.79 -9.85 5.69
C PRO A 96 12.92 -10.27 4.22
N PRO A 97 13.95 -9.81 3.48
CA PRO A 97 14.09 -10.06 2.06
C PRO A 97 14.22 -11.56 1.80
N LEU A 98 13.12 -12.17 1.38
CA LEU A 98 13.18 -13.45 0.69
C LEU A 98 13.90 -13.19 -0.63
N GLY A 99 14.98 -13.95 -0.89
CA GLY A 99 15.94 -13.72 -1.94
C GLY A 99 15.33 -13.23 -3.25
N ARG A 100 15.98 -12.25 -3.85
CA ARG A 100 15.66 -11.74 -5.18
C ARG A 100 15.49 -12.89 -6.16
N VAL A 101 14.29 -13.03 -6.72
CA VAL A 101 14.10 -13.80 -7.94
C VAL A 101 14.40 -12.84 -9.11
N PRO A 102 15.54 -12.97 -9.81
CA PRO A 102 15.81 -12.16 -10.99
C PRO A 102 14.97 -12.73 -12.13
N GLY A 103 14.23 -11.89 -12.80
CA GLY A 103 13.54 -12.25 -14.03
C GLY A 103 12.18 -11.58 -14.14
N THR A 104 11.80 -11.22 -15.36
CA THR A 104 10.46 -10.77 -15.71
C THR A 104 9.51 -11.96 -15.60
N VAL A 105 8.98 -12.20 -14.39
CA VAL A 105 8.04 -13.30 -14.18
C VAL A 105 6.68 -12.84 -14.69
N ILE A 106 6.26 -13.37 -15.84
CA ILE A 106 4.91 -13.23 -16.37
C ILE A 106 3.98 -14.13 -15.56
N GLY A 107 2.78 -13.64 -15.22
CA GLY A 107 1.77 -14.44 -14.50
C GLY A 107 1.95 -14.52 -12.98
N ARG A 108 2.57 -13.51 -12.35
CA ARG A 108 2.67 -13.39 -10.89
C ARG A 108 1.29 -13.25 -10.25
N ARG A 109 1.11 -13.91 -9.11
CA ARG A 109 -0.09 -13.76 -8.29
C ARG A 109 0.26 -13.80 -6.81
N SER A 110 -0.52 -13.10 -5.99
CA SER A 110 -0.59 -13.27 -4.54
C SER A 110 -2.05 -13.50 -4.16
N TYR A 111 -2.27 -14.34 -3.19
CA TYR A 111 -3.60 -14.65 -2.66
C TYR A 111 -3.61 -14.41 -1.16
N THR A 112 -4.47 -13.53 -0.70
CA THR A 112 -4.69 -13.25 0.71
C THR A 112 -6.12 -13.66 1.07
N PRO A 113 -6.32 -14.69 1.88
CA PRO A 113 -7.65 -15.09 2.33
C PRO A 113 -8.39 -13.97 3.04
N GLY A 114 -9.73 -13.98 3.01
CA GLY A 114 -10.56 -12.97 3.67
C GLY A 114 -10.22 -12.83 5.16
N GLY A 115 -10.10 -11.60 5.63
CA GLY A 115 -9.74 -11.29 7.02
C GLY A 115 -8.27 -11.50 7.38
N GLN A 116 -7.43 -11.93 6.46
CA GLN A 116 -5.99 -12.11 6.65
C GLN A 116 -5.20 -10.96 6.01
N GLY A 117 -3.89 -10.92 6.27
CA GLY A 117 -2.96 -9.93 5.74
C GLY A 117 -1.98 -9.45 6.80
N GLN A 118 -1.04 -8.60 6.37
CA GLN A 118 -0.15 -7.90 7.30
C GLN A 118 -0.91 -6.73 7.91
N VAL A 119 -0.82 -6.56 9.22
CA VAL A 119 -1.56 -5.54 9.96
C VAL A 119 -0.60 -4.50 10.53
N ILE A 120 -0.92 -3.23 10.33
CA ILE A 120 -0.31 -2.10 11.02
C ILE A 120 -1.40 -1.36 11.79
N GLU A 121 -1.24 -1.30 13.09
CA GLU A 121 -2.14 -0.60 13.97
C GLU A 121 -1.64 0.82 14.23
N THR A 122 -2.55 1.79 14.10
CA THR A 122 -2.32 3.19 14.47
C THR A 122 -3.44 3.67 15.37
N GLY A 123 -3.33 4.86 15.93
CA GLY A 123 -4.43 5.47 16.69
C GLY A 123 -5.70 5.64 15.86
N ASN A 124 -5.55 6.03 14.60
CA ASN A 124 -6.65 6.37 13.70
C ASN A 124 -7.20 5.17 12.93
N TYR A 125 -6.35 4.18 12.61
CA TYR A 125 -6.66 3.08 11.71
C TYR A 125 -6.07 1.75 12.15
N GLY A 126 -6.80 0.67 11.88
CA GLY A 126 -6.20 -0.65 11.69
C GLY A 126 -6.02 -0.89 10.20
N HIS A 127 -4.78 -0.82 9.69
CA HIS A 127 -4.50 -1.07 8.29
C HIS A 127 -4.15 -2.52 8.05
N ILE A 128 -4.92 -3.19 7.18
CA ILE A 128 -4.63 -4.55 6.71
C ILE A 128 -4.09 -4.42 5.28
N TYR A 129 -2.92 -4.99 5.03
CA TYR A 129 -2.25 -4.99 3.73
C TYR A 129 -2.39 -6.36 3.06
N PRO A 130 -3.34 -6.54 2.13
CA PRO A 130 -3.37 -7.72 1.27
C PRO A 130 -2.18 -7.75 0.31
N ALA A 131 -1.78 -8.94 -0.12
CA ALA A 131 -0.65 -9.12 -1.03
C ALA A 131 0.64 -8.38 -0.57
N ALA A 132 0.92 -8.36 0.73
CA ALA A 132 2.11 -7.72 1.29
C ALA A 132 3.41 -8.39 0.83
N ASP A 133 3.35 -9.66 0.44
CA ASP A 133 4.43 -10.46 -0.12
C ASP A 133 4.75 -10.16 -1.60
N PHE A 134 3.87 -9.43 -2.31
CA PHE A 134 4.00 -9.18 -3.73
C PHE A 134 4.90 -7.96 -4.01
N LEU A 135 6.11 -8.22 -4.50
CA LEU A 135 7.10 -7.19 -4.83
C LEU A 135 6.75 -6.41 -6.11
N ASN A 136 7.24 -5.19 -6.24
CA ASN A 136 7.10 -4.32 -7.42
C ASN A 136 5.63 -4.17 -7.85
N LYS A 137 4.77 -3.83 -6.89
CA LYS A 137 3.37 -3.50 -7.13
C LYS A 137 3.26 -2.09 -7.73
N ARG A 138 2.36 -1.91 -8.68
CA ARG A 138 2.01 -0.57 -9.20
C ARG A 138 1.08 0.19 -8.28
N PHE A 139 0.34 -0.53 -7.44
CA PHE A 139 -0.54 0.03 -6.44
C PHE A 139 -0.54 -0.83 -5.18
N THR A 140 -0.85 -0.23 -4.06
CA THR A 140 -0.95 -0.89 -2.77
C THR A 140 -2.39 -0.93 -2.32
N PRO A 141 -3.04 -2.10 -2.27
CA PRO A 141 -4.35 -2.24 -1.65
C PRO A 141 -4.21 -2.21 -0.13
N ILE A 142 -5.13 -1.52 0.53
CA ILE A 142 -5.21 -1.37 1.98
C ILE A 142 -6.67 -1.51 2.38
N ILE A 143 -6.97 -2.36 3.36
CA ILE A 143 -8.27 -2.33 4.03
C ILE A 143 -8.07 -1.55 5.33
N ALA A 144 -8.65 -0.36 5.40
CA ALA A 144 -8.58 0.49 6.58
C ALA A 144 -9.82 0.26 7.47
N GLU A 145 -9.59 -0.14 8.70
CA GLU A 145 -10.58 -0.16 9.78
C GLU A 145 -10.52 1.20 10.47
N LEU A 146 -11.54 2.04 10.30
CA LEU A 146 -11.54 3.41 10.79
C LEU A 146 -11.88 3.46 12.28
N ARG A 147 -11.11 4.24 13.06
CA ARG A 147 -11.28 4.39 14.50
C ARG A 147 -11.59 5.81 14.91
N ALA A 148 -10.86 6.78 14.37
CA ALA A 148 -11.07 8.19 14.64
C ALA A 148 -12.46 8.63 14.17
N ARG A 149 -13.14 9.44 15.01
CA ARG A 149 -14.51 9.93 14.78
C ARG A 149 -14.57 11.45 14.61
N SER A 150 -13.49 12.14 14.93
CA SER A 150 -13.37 13.58 14.76
C SER A 150 -12.00 13.95 14.24
N LEU A 151 -11.87 15.16 13.69
CA LEU A 151 -10.57 15.69 13.27
C LEU A 151 -9.64 15.93 14.46
N GLU A 152 -10.18 16.18 15.64
CA GLU A 152 -9.39 16.34 16.87
C GLU A 152 -8.72 15.00 17.25
N GLU A 153 -9.46 13.90 17.21
CA GLU A 153 -8.91 12.56 17.44
C GLU A 153 -7.91 12.17 16.36
N PHE A 154 -8.18 12.55 15.10
CA PHE A 154 -7.38 12.21 13.95
C PHE A 154 -6.03 12.91 13.96
N GLY A 155 -6.01 14.20 14.29
CA GLY A 155 -4.84 15.06 14.22
C GLY A 155 -4.57 15.60 12.81
N ASP A 156 -3.30 15.56 12.39
CA ASP A 156 -2.87 16.09 11.10
C ASP A 156 -3.36 15.25 9.93
N PHE A 157 -3.77 15.90 8.86
CA PHE A 157 -4.12 15.24 7.61
C PHE A 157 -2.96 14.42 7.05
N ILE A 158 -3.28 13.24 6.55
CA ILE A 158 -2.33 12.37 5.85
C ILE A 158 -2.12 12.89 4.43
N ARG A 159 -0.89 12.78 3.93
CA ARG A 159 -0.52 13.06 2.54
C ARG A 159 0.46 11.99 2.08
N HIS A 160 0.29 11.50 0.87
CA HIS A 160 1.30 10.66 0.24
C HIS A 160 1.33 10.88 -1.26
N PRO A 161 2.48 10.61 -1.93
CA PRO A 161 2.59 10.78 -3.37
C PRO A 161 1.66 9.83 -4.11
N GLY A 162 1.07 10.31 -5.20
CA GLY A 162 0.27 9.53 -6.10
C GLY A 162 -1.21 9.83 -6.02
N GLU A 163 -1.97 8.86 -6.39
CA GLU A 163 -3.43 8.91 -6.46
C GLU A 163 -4.00 7.80 -5.58
N GLU A 164 -5.20 8.02 -5.08
CA GLU A 164 -5.91 7.04 -4.29
C GLU A 164 -7.34 6.85 -4.80
N TYR A 165 -7.74 5.59 -4.92
CA TYR A 165 -9.13 5.20 -5.07
C TYR A 165 -9.60 4.56 -3.77
N ALA A 166 -10.68 5.08 -3.19
CA ALA A 166 -11.27 4.53 -1.98
C ALA A 166 -12.71 4.08 -2.22
N PHE A 167 -13.07 2.93 -1.64
CA PHE A 167 -14.40 2.33 -1.71
C PHE A 167 -14.88 1.93 -0.31
N VAL A 168 -16.07 2.37 0.08
CA VAL A 168 -16.64 2.06 1.41
C VAL A 168 -17.17 0.63 1.42
N LEU A 169 -16.50 -0.23 2.19
CA LEU A 169 -16.88 -1.63 2.38
C LEU A 169 -18.00 -1.79 3.42
N GLU A 170 -17.96 -0.96 4.48
CA GLU A 170 -18.86 -1.07 5.62
C GLU A 170 -18.93 0.24 6.40
N GLY A 171 -20.11 0.56 6.93
CA GLY A 171 -20.34 1.76 7.75
C GLY A 171 -20.54 3.03 6.93
N THR A 172 -20.42 4.17 7.62
CA THR A 172 -20.54 5.52 7.06
C THR A 172 -19.25 6.28 7.35
N VAL A 173 -18.66 6.85 6.32
CA VAL A 173 -17.37 7.56 6.34
C VAL A 173 -17.61 9.04 6.18
N ALA A 174 -17.02 9.87 7.04
CA ALA A 174 -16.82 11.30 6.79
C ALA A 174 -15.41 11.47 6.18
N PHE A 175 -15.35 11.73 4.88
CA PHE A 175 -14.11 11.99 4.17
C PHE A 175 -13.81 13.49 4.18
N HIS A 176 -12.71 13.86 4.79
CA HIS A 176 -12.25 15.23 4.91
C HIS A 176 -11.01 15.48 4.06
N THR A 177 -10.96 16.63 3.42
CA THR A 177 -9.80 17.12 2.69
C THR A 177 -9.54 18.59 3.01
N GLU A 178 -8.32 19.05 2.71
CA GLU A 178 -7.97 20.46 2.90
C GLU A 178 -8.59 21.41 1.88
N LEU A 179 -9.01 20.89 0.71
CA LEU A 179 -9.48 21.71 -0.43
C LEU A 179 -11.00 21.70 -0.62
N TYR A 180 -11.70 20.69 -0.09
CA TYR A 180 -13.13 20.52 -0.32
C TYR A 180 -13.89 20.37 1.00
N ALA A 181 -15.18 20.70 0.95
CA ALA A 181 -16.09 20.43 2.07
C ALA A 181 -16.14 18.91 2.37
N PRO A 182 -16.36 18.55 3.65
CA PRO A 182 -16.47 17.14 4.03
C PRO A 182 -17.53 16.39 3.22
N LEU A 183 -17.20 15.18 2.78
CA LEU A 183 -18.08 14.30 2.04
C LEU A 183 -18.51 13.13 2.93
N ILE A 184 -19.81 12.89 3.03
CA ILE A 184 -20.35 11.71 3.71
C ILE A 184 -20.53 10.61 2.69
N MET A 185 -19.84 9.51 2.89
CA MET A 185 -19.85 8.32 2.03
C MET A 185 -20.42 7.13 2.78
N ARG A 186 -21.29 6.37 2.12
CA ARG A 186 -21.94 5.18 2.67
C ARG A 186 -21.40 3.93 1.97
N LYS A 187 -21.71 2.77 2.53
CA LYS A 187 -21.37 1.48 1.93
C LYS A 187 -21.75 1.45 0.44
N GLY A 188 -20.77 1.15 -0.42
CA GLY A 188 -20.92 1.13 -1.86
C GLY A 188 -20.45 2.42 -2.56
N ASP A 189 -20.28 3.53 -1.83
CA ASP A 189 -19.75 4.76 -2.40
C ASP A 189 -18.23 4.66 -2.61
N SER A 190 -17.74 5.45 -3.56
CA SER A 190 -16.32 5.51 -3.86
C SER A 190 -15.86 6.92 -4.21
N ILE A 191 -14.57 7.17 -4.05
CA ILE A 191 -13.92 8.41 -4.42
C ILE A 191 -12.56 8.12 -5.04
N TYR A 192 -12.17 8.95 -6.00
CA TYR A 192 -10.84 8.98 -6.60
C TYR A 192 -10.26 10.38 -6.45
N PHE A 193 -9.01 10.50 -5.99
CA PHE A 193 -8.41 11.81 -5.72
C PHE A 193 -6.88 11.76 -5.74
N ASP A 194 -6.26 12.94 -5.90
CA ASP A 194 -4.82 13.13 -5.72
C ASP A 194 -4.45 13.05 -4.24
N SER A 195 -3.76 12.00 -3.82
CA SER A 195 -3.40 11.75 -2.43
C SER A 195 -2.29 12.67 -1.87
N GLY A 196 -1.70 13.51 -2.71
CA GLY A 196 -0.90 14.65 -2.29
C GLY A 196 -1.71 15.74 -1.58
N MET A 197 -3.03 15.80 -1.81
CA MET A 197 -3.97 16.60 -1.05
C MET A 197 -4.13 16.02 0.36
N GLY A 198 -4.06 16.86 1.40
CA GLY A 198 -4.28 16.44 2.77
C GLY A 198 -5.67 15.86 2.95
N HIS A 199 -5.76 14.67 3.54
CA HIS A 199 -7.01 13.95 3.68
C HIS A 199 -7.10 13.14 4.98
N ALA A 200 -8.33 12.84 5.39
CA ALA A 200 -8.65 12.01 6.55
C ALA A 200 -9.98 11.25 6.32
N TYR A 201 -10.00 9.99 6.73
CA TYR A 201 -11.22 9.18 6.81
C TYR A 201 -11.63 9.02 8.27
N LEU A 202 -12.84 9.42 8.59
CA LEU A 202 -13.41 9.30 9.94
C LEU A 202 -14.62 8.37 9.92
N ALA A 203 -14.81 7.60 10.99
CA ALA A 203 -16.04 6.84 11.18
C ALA A 203 -17.15 7.79 11.62
N ALA A 204 -18.10 8.10 10.72
CA ALA A 204 -19.17 9.07 10.98
C ALA A 204 -20.25 8.54 11.92
N GLU A 205 -20.42 7.23 12.04
CA GLU A 205 -21.43 6.57 12.86
C GLU A 205 -20.81 5.52 13.77
N ALA A 206 -21.56 5.11 14.80
CA ALA A 206 -21.16 4.01 15.68
C ALA A 206 -21.15 2.67 14.92
N GLY A 207 -20.23 1.78 15.29
CA GLY A 207 -20.10 0.45 14.69
C GLY A 207 -18.88 0.31 13.79
N PRO A 208 -18.76 -0.84 13.11
CA PRO A 208 -17.66 -1.10 12.19
C PRO A 208 -17.69 -0.14 10.99
N CYS A 209 -16.53 0.43 10.67
CA CYS A 209 -16.38 1.28 9.49
C CYS A 209 -15.10 0.90 8.75
N ARG A 210 -15.22 0.47 7.49
CA ARG A 210 -14.12 -0.05 6.70
C ARG A 210 -14.11 0.51 5.28
N VAL A 211 -12.92 0.84 4.81
CA VAL A 211 -12.65 1.36 3.47
C VAL A 211 -11.60 0.47 2.80
N LEU A 212 -11.82 0.15 1.52
CA LEU A 212 -10.76 -0.34 0.65
C LEU A 212 -10.10 0.88 -0.01
N SER A 213 -8.83 1.13 0.30
CA SER A 213 -8.00 2.11 -0.38
C SER A 213 -7.07 1.40 -1.35
N ILE A 214 -6.91 1.95 -2.55
CA ILE A 214 -5.96 1.52 -3.55
C ILE A 214 -5.06 2.71 -3.86
N CYS A 215 -3.87 2.72 -3.26
CA CYS A 215 -2.92 3.81 -3.42
C CYS A 215 -1.94 3.50 -4.55
N SER A 216 -1.73 4.44 -5.48
CA SER A 216 -0.69 4.30 -6.50
C SER A 216 0.69 4.32 -5.84
N GLY A 217 1.55 3.37 -6.26
CA GLY A 217 2.88 3.26 -5.67
C GLY A 217 3.85 4.32 -6.21
N PRO A 218 4.88 4.69 -5.43
CA PRO A 218 5.91 5.64 -5.84
C PRO A 218 6.68 5.21 -7.10
N GLU A 219 6.80 3.91 -7.37
CA GLU A 219 7.53 3.38 -8.53
C GLU A 219 6.86 3.69 -9.87
N SER A 220 5.51 3.78 -9.91
CA SER A 220 4.80 4.12 -11.15
C SER A 220 5.11 5.55 -11.60
N GLN A 221 5.18 6.49 -10.66
CA GLN A 221 5.45 7.90 -10.96
C GLN A 221 6.91 8.16 -11.33
N LEU A 222 7.87 7.48 -10.69
CA LEU A 222 9.28 7.61 -11.01
C LEU A 222 9.56 7.10 -12.43
N LYS A 223 8.93 5.99 -12.82
CA LYS A 223 9.09 5.41 -14.15
C LYS A 223 8.49 6.33 -15.22
N GLU A 224 7.28 6.85 -15.02
CA GLU A 224 6.66 7.82 -15.93
C GLU A 224 7.47 9.14 -16.00
N ALA A 225 7.98 9.63 -14.88
CA ALA A 225 8.80 10.83 -14.87
C ALA A 225 10.14 10.64 -15.60
N LEU A 226 10.73 9.45 -15.51
CA LEU A 226 11.95 9.09 -16.24
C LEU A 226 11.67 8.91 -17.75
N GLU A 227 10.55 8.30 -18.12
CA GLU A 227 10.13 8.12 -19.50
C GLU A 227 9.83 9.47 -20.16
N ARG A 228 9.14 10.39 -19.48
CA ARG A 228 8.90 11.78 -19.94
C ARG A 228 10.20 12.57 -20.14
N ARG A 229 11.20 12.39 -19.25
CA ARG A 229 12.53 13.02 -19.39
C ARG A 229 13.34 12.40 -20.53
N GLY A 230 13.17 11.11 -20.80
CA GLY A 230 13.83 10.41 -21.92
C GLY A 230 13.26 10.81 -23.29
N ALA A 231 11.95 11.04 -23.37
CA ALA A 231 11.27 11.47 -24.60
C ALA A 231 11.60 12.92 -25.00
N GLY A 232 11.88 13.79 -24.03
CA GLY A 232 12.24 15.20 -24.26
C GLY A 232 13.66 15.45 -24.81
N LYS A 233 14.52 14.42 -24.89
CA LYS A 233 15.93 14.57 -25.37
C LYS A 233 16.15 14.17 -26.82
N ARG A 234 15.14 13.79 -27.60
CA ARG A 234 15.27 13.62 -29.04
C ARG A 234 14.88 14.91 -29.75
N ALA A 235 15.75 15.90 -29.73
CA ALA A 235 15.72 17.01 -30.68
C ALA A 235 16.06 16.45 -32.09
N PRO A 236 15.33 16.81 -33.13
CA PRO A 236 15.67 16.39 -34.48
C PRO A 236 16.97 17.06 -34.89
N HIS A 237 17.97 16.26 -35.26
CA HIS A 237 19.14 16.75 -36.00
C HIS A 237 18.65 17.41 -37.29
N GLY A 238 18.79 18.72 -37.34
CA GLY A 238 18.60 19.48 -38.57
C GLY A 238 19.52 18.95 -39.64
N ARG A 239 18.93 18.53 -40.77
CA ARG A 239 19.63 18.40 -42.02
C ARG A 239 19.99 19.81 -42.47
N GLN A 240 21.25 20.16 -42.41
CA GLN A 240 21.82 21.15 -43.34
C GLN A 240 21.99 20.39 -44.64
N GLY A 241 21.27 20.83 -45.67
CA GLY A 241 21.47 20.48 -47.05
C GLY A 241 22.02 21.69 -47.78
N ASP A 242 22.98 21.45 -48.61
CA ASP A 242 23.55 22.34 -49.60
C ASP A 242 22.47 22.97 -50.55
#